data_c0882a8f02b5afe3f6e72a1059cb3a78
#
_entry.id   c0882a8f02b5afe3f6e72a1059cb3a78
#
_cell.length_a   1.000
_cell.length_b   1.000
_cell.length_c   1.000
_cell.angle_alpha   90.00
_cell.angle_beta   90.00
_cell.angle_gamma   90.00
#
_symmetry.space_group_name_H-M   'P 1'
#
loop_
_entity.id
_entity.type
_entity.pdbx_description
1 polymer ?
#
loop_
_entity_poly.entity_id
_entity_poly.type
_entity_poly.pdbx_seq_one_letter_code
_entity_poly.pdbx_strand_id
1 'polypeptide(L)'
;MQDRSTQRILTTHVGSLPRPKDVLDLMKAKVAGAPLDAKVYEAQIRCAVAECVRKQAETGIDILSDGEQSKPGFFTYVRERLEGFEPRPQQRMQGWPLEVNAFPEYYEQYFKEAMGGGAIAPVVPVVCTGPIRYRGGEAVKRDLENLKAAVSSVKAHAVFMPSIAPSGEE
;
A
#
# COMPACT_ATOMS: atom_id res chain seq x y z
N MET A 1 -15.97 -22.10 5.54
CA MET A 1 -17.23 -21.46 5.89
C MET A 1 -16.95 -19.98 6.04
N GLN A 2 -17.63 -19.11 5.31
CA GLN A 2 -17.45 -17.65 5.55
C GLN A 2 -18.10 -17.30 6.89
N ASP A 3 -17.29 -16.85 7.82
CA ASP A 3 -17.78 -16.28 9.08
C ASP A 3 -18.56 -15.00 8.79
N ARG A 4 -19.81 -14.96 9.24
CA ARG A 4 -20.68 -13.81 9.05
C ARG A 4 -20.85 -13.08 10.39
N SER A 5 -21.03 -11.76 10.33
CA SER A 5 -21.35 -10.92 11.50
C SER A 5 -22.77 -11.15 11.99
N THR A 6 -23.09 -12.37 12.44
CA THR A 6 -24.46 -12.74 12.82
C THR A 6 -24.80 -12.45 14.28
N GLN A 7 -23.81 -12.40 15.16
CA GLN A 7 -23.97 -12.16 16.59
C GLN A 7 -23.57 -10.76 17.02
N ARG A 8 -22.62 -10.16 16.34
CA ARG A 8 -22.15 -8.79 16.53
C ARG A 8 -21.52 -8.26 15.25
N ILE A 9 -21.39 -6.95 15.15
CA ILE A 9 -20.65 -6.32 14.04
C ILE A 9 -19.15 -6.61 14.24
N LEU A 10 -18.51 -7.19 13.23
CA LEU A 10 -17.08 -7.38 13.19
C LEU A 10 -16.39 -6.12 12.64
N THR A 11 -15.24 -5.80 13.20
CA THR A 11 -14.46 -4.62 12.85
C THR A 11 -13.24 -4.97 12.01
N THR A 12 -12.87 -4.08 11.10
CA THR A 12 -11.64 -4.18 10.31
C THR A 12 -11.11 -2.79 9.97
N HIS A 13 -9.84 -2.72 9.56
CA HIS A 13 -9.24 -1.54 8.97
C HIS A 13 -8.88 -1.81 7.51
N VAL A 14 -9.27 -0.92 6.61
CA VAL A 14 -8.89 -0.94 5.19
C VAL A 14 -8.00 0.25 4.88
N GLY A 15 -6.93 0.00 4.13
CA GLY A 15 -5.96 1.02 3.74
C GLY A 15 -4.65 0.97 4.56
N SER A 16 -3.76 1.89 4.25
CA SER A 16 -2.43 1.96 4.87
C SER A 16 -2.52 2.38 6.34
N LEU A 17 -1.91 1.60 7.22
CA LEU A 17 -1.64 1.97 8.60
C LEU A 17 -0.28 2.68 8.73
N PRO A 18 -0.09 3.54 9.75
CA PRO A 18 1.16 4.25 9.95
C PRO A 18 2.37 3.31 9.98
N ARG A 19 3.41 3.68 9.25
CA ARG A 19 4.67 2.93 9.17
C ARG A 19 5.69 3.52 10.12
N PRO A 20 6.58 2.69 10.71
CA PRO A 20 7.76 3.16 11.42
C PRO A 20 8.63 4.06 10.53
N LYS A 21 9.31 5.04 11.15
CA LYS A 21 10.12 6.03 10.41
C LYS A 21 11.24 5.38 9.61
N ASP A 22 11.92 4.40 10.15
CA ASP A 22 12.98 3.62 9.49
C ASP A 22 12.47 2.91 8.25
N VAL A 23 11.27 2.31 8.31
CA VAL A 23 10.60 1.69 7.14
C VAL A 23 10.29 2.74 6.07
N LEU A 24 9.77 3.92 6.47
CA LEU A 24 9.51 5.02 5.54
C LEU A 24 10.78 5.50 4.84
N ASP A 25 11.87 5.66 5.59
CA ASP A 25 13.16 6.11 5.05
C ASP A 25 13.73 5.09 4.05
N LEU A 26 13.65 3.80 4.37
CA LEU A 26 14.04 2.71 3.46
C LEU A 26 13.17 2.65 2.19
N MET A 27 11.87 2.83 2.31
CA MET A 27 10.95 2.88 1.17
C MET A 27 11.26 4.07 0.26
N LYS A 28 11.50 5.25 0.82
CA LYS A 28 11.90 6.45 0.06
C LYS A 28 13.22 6.22 -0.67
N ALA A 29 14.20 5.63 -0.01
CA ALA A 29 15.49 5.27 -0.62
C ALA A 29 15.30 4.29 -1.80
N LYS A 30 14.47 3.25 -1.62
CA LYS A 30 14.13 2.29 -2.68
C LYS A 30 13.49 2.97 -3.89
N VAL A 31 12.50 3.82 -3.66
CA VAL A 31 11.80 4.54 -4.75
C VAL A 31 12.73 5.52 -5.47
N ALA A 32 13.66 6.14 -4.75
CA ALA A 32 14.69 7.03 -5.31
C ALA A 32 15.82 6.28 -6.06
N GLY A 33 15.81 4.94 -6.06
CA GLY A 33 16.86 4.12 -6.67
C GLY A 33 18.20 4.18 -5.94
N ALA A 34 18.21 4.59 -4.66
CA ALA A 34 19.42 4.59 -3.85
C ALA A 34 19.88 3.16 -3.53
N PRO A 35 21.19 2.94 -3.31
CA PRO A 35 21.70 1.64 -2.89
C PRO A 35 21.00 1.18 -1.60
N LEU A 36 20.46 -0.03 -1.62
CA LEU A 36 19.70 -0.60 -0.51
C LEU A 36 20.06 -2.07 -0.31
N ASP A 37 20.38 -2.46 0.93
CA ASP A 37 20.49 -3.87 1.27
C ASP A 37 19.10 -4.51 1.29
N ALA A 38 18.84 -5.38 0.32
CA ALA A 38 17.56 -6.05 0.18
C ALA A 38 17.18 -6.89 1.41
N LYS A 39 18.17 -7.53 2.07
CA LYS A 39 17.90 -8.33 3.27
C LYS A 39 17.49 -7.47 4.46
N VAL A 40 18.15 -6.33 4.63
CA VAL A 40 17.79 -5.35 5.68
C VAL A 40 16.39 -4.81 5.41
N TYR A 41 16.08 -4.42 4.18
CA TYR A 41 14.76 -3.93 3.78
C TYR A 41 13.67 -4.98 4.07
N GLU A 42 13.87 -6.22 3.62
CA GLU A 42 12.89 -7.30 3.82
C GLU A 42 12.69 -7.63 5.31
N ALA A 43 13.74 -7.60 6.10
CA ALA A 43 13.66 -7.81 7.55
C ALA A 43 12.83 -6.69 8.23
N GLN A 44 13.06 -5.43 7.87
CA GLN A 44 12.31 -4.29 8.42
C GLN A 44 10.83 -4.34 8.04
N ILE A 45 10.52 -4.67 6.79
CA ILE A 45 9.13 -4.86 6.35
C ILE A 45 8.45 -5.99 7.16
N ARG A 46 9.13 -7.11 7.35
CA ARG A 46 8.60 -8.22 8.16
C ARG A 46 8.29 -7.79 9.59
N CYS A 47 9.20 -7.06 10.24
CA CYS A 47 9.00 -6.52 11.59
C CYS A 47 7.82 -5.55 11.62
N ALA A 48 7.70 -4.65 10.62
CA ALA A 48 6.61 -3.70 10.55
C ALA A 48 5.24 -4.37 10.37
N VAL A 49 5.15 -5.41 9.53
CA VAL A 49 3.92 -6.21 9.38
C VAL A 49 3.56 -6.91 10.69
N ALA A 50 4.53 -7.53 11.36
CA ALA A 50 4.30 -8.21 12.63
C ALA A 50 3.78 -7.25 13.71
N GLU A 51 4.40 -6.08 13.84
CA GLU A 51 3.98 -5.05 14.80
C GLU A 51 2.60 -4.46 14.46
N CYS A 52 2.33 -4.23 13.17
CA CYS A 52 1.05 -3.75 12.69
C CYS A 52 -0.09 -4.72 13.00
N VAL A 53 0.11 -6.02 12.74
CA VAL A 53 -0.85 -7.08 13.05
C VAL A 53 -1.07 -7.20 14.54
N ARG A 54 -0.01 -7.17 15.35
CA ARG A 54 -0.08 -7.21 16.81
C ARG A 54 -0.94 -6.05 17.35
N LYS A 55 -0.67 -4.82 16.90
CA LYS A 55 -1.42 -3.63 17.33
C LYS A 55 -2.90 -3.69 16.96
N GLN A 56 -3.23 -4.15 15.76
CA GLN A 56 -4.63 -4.35 15.36
C GLN A 56 -5.33 -5.33 16.29
N ALA A 57 -4.70 -6.46 16.62
CA ALA A 57 -5.27 -7.45 17.53
C ALA A 57 -5.44 -6.90 18.96
N GLU A 58 -4.44 -6.18 19.49
CA GLU A 58 -4.47 -5.57 20.83
C GLU A 58 -5.52 -4.48 20.97
N THR A 59 -5.81 -3.75 19.89
CA THR A 59 -6.89 -2.74 19.87
C THR A 59 -8.28 -3.32 19.65
N GLY A 60 -8.41 -4.64 19.52
CA GLY A 60 -9.68 -5.33 19.41
C GLY A 60 -10.28 -5.34 17.99
N ILE A 61 -9.46 -5.14 16.96
CA ILE A 61 -9.88 -5.35 15.57
C ILE A 61 -10.02 -6.85 15.31
N ASP A 62 -11.14 -7.24 14.72
CA ASP A 62 -11.51 -8.65 14.51
C ASP A 62 -10.87 -9.26 13.27
N ILE A 63 -10.88 -8.51 12.16
CA ILE A 63 -10.37 -8.96 10.86
C ILE A 63 -9.12 -8.16 10.56
N LEU A 64 -7.98 -8.83 10.55
CA LEU A 64 -6.66 -8.20 10.47
C LEU A 64 -6.15 -8.12 9.03
N SER A 65 -5.28 -7.15 8.78
CA SER A 65 -4.57 -6.99 7.51
C SER A 65 -3.08 -6.74 7.75
N ASP A 66 -2.28 -6.75 6.67
CA ASP A 66 -0.86 -6.36 6.68
C ASP A 66 -0.66 -4.84 6.90
N GLY A 67 -1.75 -4.05 6.95
CA GLY A 67 -1.70 -2.59 7.04
C GLY A 67 -0.95 -1.93 5.89
N GLU A 68 -0.78 -2.65 4.77
CA GLU A 68 -0.05 -2.19 3.57
C GLU A 68 1.40 -1.80 3.87
N GLN A 69 2.02 -2.40 4.89
CA GLN A 69 3.35 -2.02 5.36
C GLN A 69 4.44 -2.19 4.29
N SER A 70 4.27 -3.12 3.35
CA SER A 70 5.21 -3.38 2.23
C SER A 70 4.96 -2.51 0.99
N LYS A 71 3.82 -1.80 0.92
CA LYS A 71 3.36 -1.11 -0.30
C LYS A 71 3.66 0.38 -0.22
N PRO A 72 4.48 0.96 -1.11
CA PRO A 72 4.78 2.39 -1.08
C PRO A 72 3.59 3.27 -1.45
N GLY A 73 2.60 2.74 -2.16
CA GLY A 73 1.36 3.40 -2.56
C GLY A 73 0.60 2.56 -3.56
N PHE A 74 -0.71 2.84 -3.75
CA PHE A 74 -1.59 2.06 -4.63
C PHE A 74 -1.04 1.92 -6.05
N PHE A 75 -0.73 3.03 -6.70
CA PHE A 75 -0.26 3.03 -8.09
C PHE A 75 1.20 2.58 -8.21
N THR A 76 2.02 2.81 -7.19
CA THR A 76 3.46 2.56 -7.26
C THR A 76 3.77 1.07 -7.22
N TYR A 77 3.13 0.32 -6.30
CA TYR A 77 3.43 -1.09 -6.17
C TYR A 77 2.90 -1.92 -7.35
N VAL A 78 1.82 -1.48 -7.99
CA VAL A 78 1.27 -2.15 -9.18
C VAL A 78 2.25 -2.05 -10.34
N ARG A 79 2.84 -0.88 -10.57
CA ARG A 79 3.88 -0.71 -11.62
C ARG A 79 5.08 -1.64 -11.42
N GLU A 80 5.45 -1.92 -10.17
CA GLU A 80 6.52 -2.88 -9.87
C GLU A 80 6.14 -4.33 -10.22
N ARG A 81 4.84 -4.62 -10.33
CA ARG A 81 4.29 -5.96 -10.50
C ARG A 81 3.70 -6.25 -11.88
N LEU A 82 3.53 -5.22 -12.71
CA LEU A 82 3.02 -5.32 -14.07
C LEU A 82 4.07 -4.86 -15.08
N GLU A 83 4.11 -5.51 -16.23
CA GLU A 83 4.80 -5.07 -17.45
C GLU A 83 3.79 -4.45 -18.41
N GLY A 84 4.28 -3.69 -19.39
CA GLY A 84 3.47 -3.05 -20.41
C GLY A 84 3.10 -1.61 -20.09
N PHE A 85 3.61 -1.05 -18.98
CA PHE A 85 3.39 0.33 -18.57
C PHE A 85 4.70 1.12 -18.54
N GLU A 86 4.66 2.34 -19.07
CA GLU A 86 5.76 3.28 -19.01
C GLU A 86 5.37 4.58 -18.30
N PRO A 87 6.25 5.14 -17.44
CA PRO A 87 5.99 6.41 -16.78
C PRO A 87 6.01 7.59 -17.79
N ARG A 88 5.10 8.55 -17.59
CA ARG A 88 5.02 9.81 -18.38
C ARG A 88 5.03 11.00 -17.41
N PRO A 89 6.17 11.36 -16.85
CA PRO A 89 6.26 12.42 -15.82
C PRO A 89 5.87 13.81 -16.34
N GLN A 90 5.93 14.04 -17.65
CA GLN A 90 5.50 15.31 -18.26
C GLN A 90 3.97 15.39 -18.43
N GLN A 91 3.26 14.29 -18.35
CA GLN A 91 1.82 14.26 -18.49
C GLN A 91 1.18 14.71 -17.17
N ARG A 92 0.35 15.74 -17.23
CA ARG A 92 -0.43 16.15 -16.05
C ARG A 92 -1.51 15.11 -15.76
N MET A 93 -1.63 14.68 -14.53
CA MET A 93 -2.80 13.93 -14.10
C MET A 93 -4.03 14.84 -14.23
N GLN A 94 -4.99 14.44 -15.04
CA GLN A 94 -6.29 15.08 -15.11
C GLN A 94 -7.17 14.53 -13.98
N GLY A 95 -6.92 14.98 -12.75
CA GLY A 95 -7.77 14.63 -11.62
C GLY A 95 -8.63 15.81 -11.21
N TRP A 96 -9.94 15.58 -11.12
CA TRP A 96 -10.94 16.49 -10.54
C TRP A 96 -10.85 17.98 -10.95
N PRO A 97 -10.78 18.32 -12.25
CA PRO A 97 -10.56 19.70 -12.65
C PRO A 97 -11.69 20.65 -12.20
N LEU A 98 -12.91 20.15 -12.08
CA LEU A 98 -14.05 20.95 -11.62
C LEU A 98 -13.93 21.31 -10.15
N GLU A 99 -13.59 20.35 -9.30
CA GLU A 99 -13.42 20.54 -7.85
C GLU A 99 -12.18 21.39 -7.54
N VAL A 100 -11.06 21.14 -8.22
CA VAL A 100 -9.84 21.94 -8.07
C VAL A 100 -10.07 23.39 -8.46
N ASN A 101 -10.82 23.65 -9.52
CA ASN A 101 -11.16 25.01 -9.94
C ASN A 101 -12.17 25.68 -8.99
N ALA A 102 -13.11 24.90 -8.42
CA ALA A 102 -14.10 25.43 -7.48
C ALA A 102 -13.52 25.72 -6.08
N PHE A 103 -12.50 24.96 -5.67
CA PHE A 103 -11.90 25.03 -4.32
C PHE A 103 -10.36 25.04 -4.40
N PRO A 104 -9.73 26.01 -5.06
CA PRO A 104 -8.31 25.99 -5.35
C PRO A 104 -7.43 25.97 -4.09
N GLU A 105 -7.77 26.78 -3.07
CA GLU A 105 -7.00 26.87 -1.82
C GLU A 105 -7.02 25.56 -1.04
N TYR A 106 -8.18 24.89 -0.99
CA TYR A 106 -8.31 23.57 -0.37
C TYR A 106 -7.43 22.53 -1.06
N TYR A 107 -7.47 22.47 -2.40
CA TYR A 107 -6.71 21.49 -3.15
C TYR A 107 -5.21 21.76 -3.15
N GLU A 108 -4.79 23.02 -3.09
CA GLU A 108 -3.37 23.37 -2.91
C GLU A 108 -2.85 22.79 -1.59
N GLN A 109 -3.58 23.00 -0.49
CA GLN A 109 -3.24 22.44 0.81
C GLN A 109 -3.31 20.89 0.79
N TYR A 110 -4.36 20.33 0.26
CA TYR A 110 -4.55 18.87 0.17
C TYR A 110 -3.41 18.20 -0.61
N PHE A 111 -3.03 18.71 -1.76
CA PHE A 111 -1.92 18.15 -2.54
C PHE A 111 -0.58 18.31 -1.84
N LYS A 112 -0.37 19.40 -1.12
CA LYS A 112 0.85 19.64 -0.36
C LYS A 112 0.96 18.73 0.86
N GLU A 113 -0.11 18.54 1.62
CA GLU A 113 -0.10 17.81 2.89
C GLU A 113 -0.41 16.32 2.72
N ALA A 114 -1.48 15.98 2.03
CA ALA A 114 -1.94 14.59 1.90
C ALA A 114 -1.24 13.83 0.76
N MET A 115 -0.99 14.49 -0.37
CA MET A 115 -0.40 13.86 -1.54
C MET A 115 1.11 14.09 -1.65
N GLY A 116 1.64 15.18 -1.13
CA GLY A 116 3.06 15.54 -1.20
C GLY A 116 3.83 15.27 0.08
N GLY A 117 3.26 15.58 1.25
CA GLY A 117 3.95 15.49 2.54
C GLY A 117 4.07 14.08 3.13
N GLY A 118 3.12 13.20 2.84
CA GLY A 118 3.09 11.82 3.34
C GLY A 118 3.40 10.74 2.30
N ALA A 119 3.43 11.11 1.02
CA ALA A 119 3.66 10.14 -0.04
C ALA A 119 5.10 9.62 -0.02
N ILE A 120 5.26 8.31 0.04
CA ILE A 120 6.56 7.63 -0.06
C ILE A 120 7.10 7.77 -1.49
N ALA A 121 6.21 7.80 -2.48
CA ALA A 121 6.54 7.92 -3.89
C ALA A 121 5.61 8.94 -4.56
N PRO A 122 6.15 9.81 -5.42
CA PRO A 122 5.31 10.69 -6.22
C PRO A 122 4.42 9.85 -7.14
N VAL A 123 3.18 10.31 -7.32
CA VAL A 123 2.28 9.72 -8.31
C VAL A 123 2.73 10.19 -9.69
N VAL A 124 3.30 9.28 -10.47
CA VAL A 124 3.72 9.53 -11.84
C VAL A 124 2.72 8.87 -12.77
N PRO A 125 2.08 9.61 -13.70
CA PRO A 125 1.20 9.03 -14.69
C PRO A 125 1.92 7.94 -15.49
N VAL A 126 1.22 6.86 -15.77
CA VAL A 126 1.71 5.77 -16.61
C VAL A 126 0.79 5.59 -17.82
N VAL A 127 1.36 5.13 -18.93
CA VAL A 127 0.60 4.75 -20.12
C VAL A 127 0.90 3.32 -20.49
N CYS A 128 -0.12 2.62 -20.97
CA CYS A 128 0.06 1.28 -21.51
C CYS A 128 0.75 1.38 -22.87
N THR A 129 1.92 0.77 -22.99
CA THR A 129 2.76 0.79 -24.22
C THR A 129 2.94 -0.59 -24.84
N GLY A 130 2.41 -1.63 -24.19
CA GLY A 130 2.56 -3.00 -24.69
C GLY A 130 1.68 -4.01 -23.95
N PRO A 131 1.81 -5.30 -24.24
CA PRO A 131 1.01 -6.33 -23.58
C PRO A 131 1.22 -6.33 -22.07
N ILE A 132 0.13 -6.27 -21.33
CA ILE A 132 0.16 -6.33 -19.87
C ILE A 132 0.49 -7.77 -19.43
N ARG A 133 1.53 -7.91 -18.60
CA ARG A 133 1.93 -9.18 -18.00
C ARG A 133 2.19 -9.02 -16.52
N TYR A 134 1.74 -9.99 -15.73
CA TYR A 134 2.00 -9.99 -14.29
C TYR A 134 3.38 -10.60 -13.98
N ARG A 135 4.23 -9.84 -13.28
CA ARG A 135 5.57 -10.26 -12.82
C ARG A 135 5.73 -10.26 -11.29
N GLY A 136 4.65 -9.97 -10.58
CA GLY A 136 4.66 -9.75 -9.13
C GLY A 136 4.58 -11.02 -8.27
N GLY A 137 4.70 -12.24 -8.82
CA GLY A 137 4.49 -13.49 -8.11
C GLY A 137 5.33 -13.64 -6.83
N GLU A 138 6.64 -13.39 -6.91
CA GLU A 138 7.54 -13.47 -5.74
C GLU A 138 7.25 -12.38 -4.70
N ALA A 139 6.86 -11.18 -5.15
CA ALA A 139 6.49 -10.10 -4.25
C ALA A 139 5.23 -10.43 -3.44
N VAL A 140 4.18 -10.94 -4.10
CA VAL A 140 2.96 -11.38 -3.43
C VAL A 140 3.24 -12.54 -2.47
N LYS A 141 4.07 -13.49 -2.88
CA LYS A 141 4.45 -14.60 -2.01
C LYS A 141 5.11 -14.13 -0.72
N ARG A 142 6.07 -13.19 -0.81
CA ARG A 142 6.70 -12.57 0.38
C ARG A 142 5.69 -11.84 1.26
N ASP A 143 4.78 -11.05 0.66
CA ASP A 143 3.74 -10.35 1.41
C ASP A 143 2.85 -11.34 2.18
N LEU A 144 2.43 -12.43 1.54
CA LEU A 144 1.64 -13.49 2.15
C LEU A 144 2.39 -14.23 3.27
N GLU A 145 3.67 -14.52 3.08
CA GLU A 145 4.51 -15.17 4.09
C GLU A 145 4.68 -14.28 5.31
N ASN A 146 4.93 -12.98 5.13
CA ASN A 146 5.02 -12.02 6.22
C ASN A 146 3.71 -11.93 7.01
N LEU A 147 2.56 -11.81 6.32
CA LEU A 147 1.26 -11.75 6.96
C LEU A 147 0.94 -13.05 7.70
N LYS A 148 1.15 -14.22 7.09
CA LYS A 148 0.95 -15.52 7.74
C LYS A 148 1.80 -15.68 8.99
N ALA A 149 3.08 -15.31 8.93
CA ALA A 149 3.97 -15.35 10.09
C ALA A 149 3.50 -14.43 11.21
N ALA A 150 3.06 -13.20 10.88
CA ALA A 150 2.56 -12.25 11.86
C ALA A 150 1.27 -12.74 12.54
N VAL A 151 0.34 -13.28 11.78
CA VAL A 151 -0.95 -13.76 12.31
C VAL A 151 -0.80 -14.99 13.18
N SER A 152 0.21 -15.83 12.97
CA SER A 152 0.43 -17.03 13.78
C SER A 152 0.66 -16.75 15.28
N SER A 153 1.04 -15.53 15.63
CA SER A 153 1.33 -15.08 17.00
C SER A 153 0.17 -14.37 17.68
N VAL A 154 -0.96 -14.15 17.00
CA VAL A 154 -2.11 -13.41 17.54
C VAL A 154 -3.42 -14.16 17.30
N LYS A 155 -4.45 -13.78 18.05
CA LYS A 155 -5.81 -14.28 17.81
C LYS A 155 -6.54 -13.34 16.87
N ALA A 156 -6.99 -13.84 15.72
CA ALA A 156 -7.79 -13.11 14.75
C ALA A 156 -9.04 -13.89 14.39
N HIS A 157 -10.14 -13.19 14.08
CA HIS A 157 -11.36 -13.81 13.56
C HIS A 157 -11.18 -14.21 12.09
N ALA A 158 -10.60 -13.32 11.31
CA ALA A 158 -10.22 -13.54 9.91
C ALA A 158 -9.05 -12.64 9.53
N VAL A 159 -8.52 -12.86 8.34
CA VAL A 159 -7.39 -12.08 7.78
C VAL A 159 -7.63 -11.83 6.30
N PHE A 160 -7.25 -10.67 5.82
CA PHE A 160 -7.24 -10.35 4.38
C PHE A 160 -6.00 -9.56 3.99
N MET A 161 -5.68 -9.57 2.72
CA MET A 161 -4.64 -8.74 2.13
C MET A 161 -5.27 -7.75 1.15
N PRO A 162 -5.12 -6.44 1.36
CA PRO A 162 -5.66 -5.44 0.46
C PRO A 162 -4.98 -5.50 -0.91
N SER A 163 -5.77 -5.34 -1.97
CA SER A 163 -5.29 -5.20 -3.34
C SER A 163 -6.14 -4.16 -4.06
N ILE A 164 -5.54 -3.43 -5.00
CA ILE A 164 -6.29 -2.53 -5.87
C ILE A 164 -7.16 -3.35 -6.84
N ALA A 165 -8.35 -2.86 -7.13
CA ALA A 165 -9.22 -3.48 -8.13
C ALA A 165 -8.70 -3.17 -9.55
N PRO A 166 -8.95 -4.04 -10.54
CA PRO A 166 -8.54 -3.81 -11.93
C PRO A 166 -9.03 -2.47 -12.51
N SER A 167 -10.23 -2.01 -12.13
CA SER A 167 -10.79 -0.73 -12.52
C SER A 167 -10.03 0.50 -11.98
N GLY A 168 -9.11 0.32 -11.06
CA GLY A 168 -8.22 1.38 -10.56
C GLY A 168 -6.99 1.61 -11.42
N GLU A 169 -6.81 0.82 -12.48
CA GLU A 169 -5.65 0.85 -13.38
C GLU A 169 -5.99 1.42 -14.78
N GLU A 170 -7.22 1.94 -14.97
CA GLU A 170 -7.69 2.54 -16.21
C GLU A 170 -7.26 4.02 -16.36
#